data_e95018e651664df4863f6ebc310fe226
#
_entry.id   e95018e651664df4863f6ebc310fe226
#
_cell.length_a   1.000
_cell.length_b   1.000
_cell.length_c   1.000
_cell.angle_alpha   90.00
_cell.angle_beta   90.00
_cell.angle_gamma   90.00
#
_symmetry.space_group_name_H-M   'P 1'
#
loop_
_entity.id
_entity.type
_entity.pdbx_description
1 polymer ?
#
loop_
_entity_poly.entity_id
_entity_poly.type
_entity_poly.pdbx_seq_one_letter_code
_entity_poly.pdbx_strand_id
1 'polypeptide(L)'
;MDDDKDIVYTFDMYLNSIGYSTISFVNPVEALNYFNKNFTNCILVITDYGMPKMSGLDLIKKIREIDRNNRIKTIVISATIKNNIINYNDKFLNLSVDKFLKKPISLEELKNEIKKLMN
;
A
#
# COMPACT_ATOMS: atom_id res chain seq x y z
N MET A 1 -5.57 -1.10 -0.37
CA MET A 1 -6.32 0.17 -0.37
C MET A 1 -6.33 0.77 -1.77
N ASP A 2 -7.46 0.88 -2.35
CA ASP A 2 -7.66 1.46 -3.69
C ASP A 2 -9.10 1.93 -3.76
N ASP A 3 -9.37 3.07 -4.38
CA ASP A 3 -10.73 3.58 -4.52
C ASP A 3 -11.54 2.83 -5.59
N ASP A 4 -10.89 2.00 -6.40
CA ASP A 4 -11.56 1.13 -7.38
C ASP A 4 -11.93 -0.20 -6.71
N LYS A 5 -13.23 -0.43 -6.55
CA LYS A 5 -13.76 -1.63 -5.90
C LYS A 5 -13.32 -2.93 -6.60
N ASP A 6 -13.23 -2.90 -7.93
CA ASP A 6 -12.88 -4.11 -8.69
C ASP A 6 -11.42 -4.50 -8.45
N ILE A 7 -10.55 -3.51 -8.37
CA ILE A 7 -9.14 -3.75 -8.07
C ILE A 7 -8.99 -4.30 -6.66
N VAL A 8 -9.65 -3.70 -5.69
CA VAL A 8 -9.62 -4.15 -4.30
C VAL A 8 -10.11 -5.59 -4.20
N TYR A 9 -11.25 -5.89 -4.81
CA TYR A 9 -11.83 -7.22 -4.79
C TYR A 9 -10.88 -8.25 -5.41
N THR A 10 -10.29 -7.93 -6.55
CA THR A 10 -9.38 -8.83 -7.25
C THR A 10 -8.14 -9.13 -6.41
N PHE A 11 -7.54 -8.10 -5.83
CA PHE A 11 -6.34 -8.27 -5.00
C PHE A 11 -6.67 -9.06 -3.73
N ASP A 12 -7.79 -8.73 -3.10
CA ASP A 12 -8.22 -9.42 -1.88
C ASP A 12 -8.40 -10.91 -2.12
N MET A 13 -9.13 -11.27 -3.16
CA MET A 13 -9.34 -12.66 -3.50
C MET A 13 -8.03 -13.40 -3.80
N TYR A 14 -7.17 -12.75 -4.59
CA TYR A 14 -5.91 -13.38 -4.97
C TYR A 14 -5.01 -13.60 -3.75
N LEU A 15 -4.83 -12.57 -2.93
CA LEU A 15 -3.94 -12.66 -1.77
C LEU A 15 -4.44 -13.69 -0.77
N ASN A 16 -5.76 -13.74 -0.55
CA ASN A 16 -6.32 -14.78 0.30
C ASN A 16 -6.08 -16.18 -0.28
N SER A 17 -6.18 -16.32 -1.61
CA SER A 17 -5.99 -17.62 -2.25
C SER A 17 -4.57 -18.16 -2.11
N ILE A 18 -3.59 -17.29 -1.92
CA ILE A 18 -2.19 -17.70 -1.75
C ILE A 18 -1.74 -17.68 -0.29
N GLY A 19 -2.68 -17.53 0.64
CA GLY A 19 -2.42 -17.73 2.06
C GLY A 19 -2.30 -16.49 2.92
N TYR A 20 -2.49 -15.30 2.37
CA TYR A 20 -2.46 -14.07 3.17
C TYR A 20 -3.84 -13.74 3.70
N SER A 21 -3.91 -13.27 4.95
CA SER A 21 -5.13 -12.70 5.50
C SER A 21 -5.17 -11.22 5.18
N THR A 22 -6.23 -10.77 4.54
CA THR A 22 -6.32 -9.39 4.06
C THR A 22 -7.53 -8.67 4.64
N ILE A 23 -7.37 -7.38 4.87
CA ILE A 23 -8.46 -6.45 5.15
C ILE A 23 -8.38 -5.38 4.08
N SER A 24 -9.49 -5.13 3.40
CA SER A 24 -9.52 -4.28 2.21
C SER A 24 -10.38 -3.04 2.42
N PHE A 25 -9.96 -1.93 1.82
CA PHE A 25 -10.66 -0.65 1.95
C PHE A 25 -10.72 0.05 0.61
N VAL A 26 -11.81 0.76 0.37
CA VAL A 26 -11.96 1.67 -0.78
C VAL A 26 -11.92 3.13 -0.34
N ASN A 27 -11.91 3.39 0.96
CA ASN A 27 -11.87 4.73 1.54
C ASN A 27 -10.68 4.84 2.48
N PRO A 28 -9.76 5.79 2.23
CA PRO A 28 -8.55 5.91 3.07
C PRO A 28 -8.84 6.30 4.52
N VAL A 29 -9.91 7.02 4.78
CA VAL A 29 -10.28 7.37 6.16
C VAL A 29 -10.67 6.13 6.95
N GLU A 30 -11.46 5.24 6.34
CA GLU A 30 -11.82 3.97 6.96
C GLU A 30 -10.60 3.09 7.20
N ALA A 31 -9.68 3.08 6.22
CA ALA A 31 -8.44 2.33 6.35
C ALA A 31 -7.62 2.81 7.56
N LEU A 32 -7.49 4.13 7.73
CA LEU A 32 -6.76 4.70 8.85
C LEU A 32 -7.44 4.41 10.18
N ASN A 33 -8.76 4.49 10.24
CA ASN A 33 -9.50 4.19 11.46
C ASN A 33 -9.28 2.74 11.89
N TYR A 34 -9.32 1.83 10.94
CA TYR A 34 -9.03 0.43 11.21
C TYR A 34 -7.59 0.24 11.65
N PHE A 35 -6.66 0.86 10.95
CA PHE A 35 -5.23 0.74 11.21
C PHE A 35 -4.88 1.24 12.62
N ASN A 36 -5.44 2.36 13.04
CA ASN A 36 -5.21 2.90 14.38
C ASN A 36 -5.51 1.90 15.48
N LYS A 37 -6.52 1.06 15.28
CA LYS A 37 -6.96 0.08 16.27
C LYS A 37 -6.25 -1.26 16.15
N ASN A 38 -5.68 -1.56 14.97
CA ASN A 38 -5.24 -2.92 14.64
C ASN A 38 -3.82 -2.99 14.08
N PHE A 39 -3.03 -1.92 14.21
CA PHE A 39 -1.73 -1.87 13.55
C PHE A 39 -0.74 -2.94 14.01
N THR A 40 -0.89 -3.47 15.21
CA THR A 40 0.00 -4.51 15.73
C THR A 40 -0.15 -5.82 14.97
N ASN A 41 -1.27 -6.02 14.30
CA ASN A 41 -1.54 -7.22 13.51
C ASN A 41 -1.26 -7.04 12.02
N CYS A 42 -0.81 -5.85 11.61
CA CYS A 42 -0.53 -5.54 10.23
C CYS A 42 0.96 -5.72 9.94
N ILE A 43 1.29 -6.38 8.84
CA ILE A 43 2.67 -6.58 8.41
C ILE A 43 2.96 -5.92 7.08
N LEU A 44 1.94 -5.61 6.30
CA LEU A 44 2.08 -5.06 4.95
C LEU A 44 0.89 -4.18 4.62
N VAL A 45 1.15 -3.03 4.04
CA VAL A 45 0.13 -2.15 3.49
C VAL A 45 0.40 -1.99 2.00
N ILE A 46 -0.63 -2.23 1.20
CA ILE A 46 -0.59 -2.01 -0.24
C ILE A 46 -1.63 -0.94 -0.56
N THR A 47 -1.21 0.13 -1.18
CA THR A 47 -2.11 1.23 -1.50
C THR A 47 -1.89 1.76 -2.90
N ASP A 48 -2.97 2.20 -3.55
CA ASP A 48 -2.90 2.98 -4.77
C ASP A 48 -2.34 4.37 -4.43
N TYR A 49 -1.64 4.97 -5.38
CA TYR A 49 -1.11 6.33 -5.22
C TYR A 49 -2.21 7.37 -5.39
N GLY A 50 -2.94 7.31 -6.50
CA GLY A 50 -3.89 8.35 -6.88
C GLY A 50 -5.29 8.03 -6.41
N MET A 51 -5.69 8.60 -5.27
CA MET A 51 -7.03 8.44 -4.72
C MET A 51 -7.62 9.81 -4.41
N PRO A 52 -8.96 9.95 -4.49
CA PRO A 52 -9.62 11.17 -4.04
C PRO A 52 -9.36 11.42 -2.55
N LYS A 53 -9.32 12.67 -2.13
CA LYS A 53 -9.19 13.11 -0.75
C LYS A 53 -7.82 12.89 -0.13
N MET A 54 -7.18 11.76 -0.37
CA MET A 54 -5.90 11.43 0.25
C MET A 54 -5.12 10.53 -0.69
N SER A 55 -3.90 10.92 -1.04
CA SER A 55 -3.05 10.08 -1.87
C SER A 55 -2.51 8.89 -1.08
N GLY A 56 -2.01 7.88 -1.80
CA GLY A 56 -1.35 6.76 -1.14
C GLY A 56 -0.16 7.16 -0.31
N LEU A 57 0.56 8.20 -0.74
CA LEU A 57 1.71 8.70 0.03
C LEU A 57 1.27 9.40 1.30
N ASP A 58 0.16 10.15 1.25
CA ASP A 58 -0.41 10.75 2.46
C ASP A 58 -0.85 9.67 3.44
N LEU A 59 -1.44 8.59 2.93
CA LEU A 59 -1.83 7.46 3.75
C LEU A 59 -0.61 6.83 4.43
N ILE A 60 0.46 6.59 3.69
CA ILE A 60 1.70 6.02 4.24
C ILE A 60 2.30 6.94 5.30
N LYS A 61 2.27 8.24 5.06
CA LYS A 61 2.77 9.20 6.04
C LYS A 61 2.05 9.05 7.38
N LYS A 62 0.72 8.94 7.34
CA LYS A 62 -0.07 8.76 8.56
C LYS A 62 0.19 7.40 9.21
N ILE A 63 0.38 6.38 8.41
CA ILE A 63 0.74 5.05 8.91
C ILE A 63 2.08 5.10 9.65
N ARG A 64 3.07 5.80 9.09
CA ARG A 64 4.40 5.91 9.72
C ARG A 64 4.36 6.72 11.02
N GLU A 65 3.44 7.63 11.17
CA GLU A 65 3.24 8.33 12.44
C GLU A 65 2.82 7.38 13.56
N ILE A 66 2.14 6.29 13.21
CA ILE A 66 1.70 5.26 14.15
C ILE A 66 2.77 4.17 14.28
N ASP A 67 3.28 3.69 13.16
CA ASP A 67 4.32 2.66 13.11
C ASP A 67 5.70 3.30 13.08
N ARG A 68 6.11 3.85 14.21
CA ARG A 68 7.35 4.62 14.32
C ARG A 68 8.62 3.80 14.10
N ASN A 69 8.54 2.49 14.27
CA ASN A 69 9.69 1.61 14.10
C ASN A 69 9.82 1.05 12.69
N ASN A 70 8.97 1.51 11.77
CA ASN A 70 8.97 1.06 10.36
C ASN A 70 8.89 -0.47 10.23
N ARG A 71 8.13 -1.12 11.10
CA ARG A 71 7.97 -2.58 11.08
C ARG A 71 7.09 -3.05 9.95
N ILE A 72 6.14 -2.19 9.53
CA ILE A 72 5.17 -2.53 8.49
C ILE A 72 5.79 -2.20 7.15
N LYS A 73 5.79 -3.17 6.24
CA LYS A 73 6.23 -2.96 4.87
C LYS A 73 5.16 -2.24 4.07
N THR A 74 5.56 -1.43 3.11
CA THR A 74 4.63 -0.62 2.33
C THR A 74 4.91 -0.74 0.84
N ILE A 75 3.84 -0.92 0.07
CA ILE A 75 3.88 -0.91 -1.40
C ILE A 75 2.90 0.14 -1.89
N VAL A 76 3.37 1.03 -2.75
CA VAL A 76 2.53 2.01 -3.44
C VAL A 76 2.45 1.63 -4.91
N ILE A 77 1.24 1.54 -5.44
CA ILE A 77 1.01 1.18 -6.84
C ILE A 77 0.44 2.40 -7.57
N SER A 78 1.03 2.76 -8.71
CA SER A 78 0.63 3.96 -9.42
C SER A 78 0.66 3.77 -10.93
N ALA A 79 -0.28 4.39 -11.63
CA ALA A 79 -0.27 4.46 -13.08
C ALA A 79 0.82 5.42 -13.59
N THR A 80 1.34 6.29 -12.73
CA THR A 80 2.24 7.38 -13.11
C THR A 80 3.59 7.32 -12.42
N ILE A 81 4.16 6.12 -12.29
CA ILE A 81 5.53 5.98 -11.80
C ILE A 81 6.46 6.42 -12.93
N LYS A 82 6.73 7.69 -12.95
CA LYS A 82 7.69 8.31 -13.84
C LYS A 82 8.51 9.30 -13.03
N ASN A 83 9.14 10.21 -13.72
CA ASN A 83 9.99 11.21 -13.13
C ASN A 83 9.33 11.97 -11.97
N ASN A 84 8.01 12.10 -11.98
CA ASN A 84 7.32 12.84 -10.94
C ASN A 84 7.43 12.18 -9.56
N ILE A 85 7.25 10.86 -9.49
CA ILE A 85 7.39 10.15 -8.21
C ILE A 85 8.86 10.09 -7.81
N ILE A 86 9.76 9.93 -8.78
CA ILE A 86 11.20 9.96 -8.53
C ILE A 86 11.60 11.34 -7.98
N ASN A 87 11.01 12.41 -8.52
CA ASN A 87 11.26 13.76 -8.03
C ASN A 87 10.66 14.00 -6.64
N TYR A 88 9.60 13.27 -6.29
CA TYR A 88 9.03 13.31 -4.95
C TYR A 88 9.80 12.46 -3.96
N ASN A 89 10.69 11.60 -4.42
CA ASN A 89 11.47 10.74 -3.53
C ASN A 89 12.19 11.52 -2.45
N ASP A 90 12.65 12.73 -2.76
CA ASP A 90 13.31 13.58 -1.75
C ASP A 90 12.35 13.92 -0.60
N LYS A 91 11.07 14.11 -0.91
CA LYS A 91 10.04 14.35 0.11
C LYS A 91 9.60 13.05 0.78
N PHE A 92 9.62 11.96 0.04
CA PHE A 92 9.04 10.70 0.47
C PHE A 92 10.07 9.67 0.92
N LEU A 93 11.36 9.94 0.76
CA LEU A 93 12.43 9.13 1.37
C LEU A 93 12.22 8.97 2.87
N ASN A 94 11.71 10.02 3.51
CA ASN A 94 11.42 10.00 4.94
C ASN A 94 10.16 9.20 5.28
N LEU A 95 9.34 8.83 4.29
CA LEU A 95 8.14 8.03 4.51
C LEU A 95 8.42 6.54 4.53
N SER A 96 9.63 6.14 4.13
CA SER A 96 10.02 4.73 4.11
C SER A 96 9.04 3.87 3.33
N VAL A 97 8.73 4.28 2.09
CA VAL A 97 7.99 3.43 1.16
C VAL A 97 8.96 2.35 0.67
N ASP A 98 8.60 1.10 0.91
CA ASP A 98 9.51 0.00 0.60
C ASP A 98 9.53 -0.33 -0.88
N LYS A 99 8.41 -0.16 -1.58
CA LYS A 99 8.36 -0.48 -3.01
C LYS A 99 7.30 0.35 -3.72
N PHE A 100 7.68 0.88 -4.88
CA PHE A 100 6.74 1.48 -5.83
C PHE A 100 6.55 0.52 -7.00
N LEU A 101 5.30 0.27 -7.39
CA LEU A 101 4.98 -0.58 -8.53
C LEU A 101 4.12 0.20 -9.51
N LYS A 102 4.31 -0.08 -10.79
CA LYS A 102 3.61 0.61 -11.86
C LYS A 102 2.39 -0.19 -12.30
N LYS A 103 1.26 0.49 -12.47
CA LYS A 103 0.06 -0.09 -13.09
C LYS A 103 0.25 -0.16 -14.61
N PRO A 104 -0.30 -1.16 -15.29
CA PRO A 104 -0.97 -2.32 -14.73
C PRO A 104 0.03 -3.31 -14.15
N ILE A 105 -0.33 -3.90 -13.02
CA ILE A 105 0.51 -4.92 -12.39
C ILE A 105 -0.23 -6.25 -12.44
N SER A 106 0.46 -7.31 -12.81
CA SER A 106 -0.11 -8.65 -12.78
C SER A 106 -0.15 -9.16 -11.35
N LEU A 107 -1.06 -10.09 -11.07
CA LEU A 107 -1.17 -10.69 -9.76
C LEU A 107 0.10 -11.47 -9.40
N GLU A 108 0.70 -12.13 -10.37
CA GLU A 108 1.96 -12.84 -10.15
C GLU A 108 3.10 -11.90 -9.80
N GLU A 109 3.19 -10.77 -10.48
CA GLU A 109 4.20 -9.75 -10.18
C GLU A 109 4.01 -9.21 -8.76
N LEU A 110 2.76 -8.94 -8.38
CA LEU A 110 2.45 -8.49 -7.02
C LEU A 110 2.90 -9.54 -5.99
N LYS A 111 2.57 -10.80 -6.23
CA LYS A 111 3.00 -11.89 -5.35
C LYS A 111 4.51 -11.92 -5.18
N ASN A 112 5.24 -11.81 -6.29
CA ASN A 112 6.70 -11.88 -6.27
C ASN A 112 7.31 -10.70 -5.50
N GLU A 113 6.76 -9.51 -5.67
CA GLU A 113 7.23 -8.33 -4.94
C GLU A 113 6.95 -8.43 -3.44
N ILE A 114 5.79 -8.96 -3.06
CA ILE A 114 5.47 -9.19 -1.66
C ILE A 114 6.46 -10.18 -1.05
N LYS A 115 6.75 -11.28 -1.74
CA LYS A 115 7.70 -12.28 -1.25
C LYS A 115 9.08 -11.69 -1.04
N LYS A 116 9.55 -10.82 -1.93
CA LYS A 116 10.84 -10.16 -1.79
C LYS A 116 10.89 -9.28 -0.54
N LEU A 117 9.81 -8.57 -0.25
CA LEU A 117 9.76 -7.68 0.90
C LEU A 117 9.63 -8.42 2.22
N MET A 118 8.93 -9.54 2.23
CA MET A 118 8.60 -10.25 3.46
C MET A 118 9.63 -11.32 3.85
N ASN A 119 10.60 -11.55 3.00
CA ASN A 119 11.67 -12.53 3.30
C ASN A 119 12.85 -11.91 4.03
#